data_bc63b6af7937567d6b4e10caedeecbe8
#
_entry.id   bc63b6af7937567d6b4e10caedeecbe8
#
_cell.length_a   1.000
_cell.length_b   1.000
_cell.length_c   1.000
_cell.angle_alpha   90.00
_cell.angle_beta   90.00
_cell.angle_gamma   90.00
#
_symmetry.space_group_name_H-M   'P 1'
#
loop_
_entity.id
_entity.type
_entity.pdbx_description
1 polymer ?
#
loop_
_entity_poly.entity_id
_entity_poly.type
_entity_poly.pdbx_seq_one_letter_code
_entity_poly.pdbx_strand_id
1 'polypeptide(L)'
;MGVARYGMVVGVVFSVLWASPSPESSAMPDIGAATEPALPAYDEFYRPSADLVASAHPGDILAARPIEIASRLRESLGVRAWQLSYRSNNSVDQPIAAVATVLKPRGGIGKLVSLHAAEDSTGQHCAPSYTVQRPAHAGLLDGQLDPLRGAPALLAQGWTVVLPDHQGPDAAFAHGPLAARIALDGIRAAENFGPLRLPGADTEVAMWGYSGGSIPTLHGAEIRAAYAPEVNIVGVVSGGTDVDLEVLAREANKGPGAGLVTAAIIGLAREEPALEAYLRANATPRGREVLAAKDRTCALRHVAIEPFLDIDTLVQGGLLDAPVVREVFDRTRMGKAVPDSPVFLYHAVADWLVPIGPADDLVATYCQDPTARVTYVRDHASEHLTLNSLAERRVVTWLHERFAGIPVENGCTTTNVGSIALGR
;
A
#
# COMPACT_ATOMS: atom_id res chain seq x y z
N MET A 1 -31.93 9.75 22.77
CA MET A 1 -31.00 9.77 23.93
C MET A 1 -29.75 9.03 23.48
N GLY A 2 -28.66 9.74 23.20
CA GLY A 2 -27.44 9.14 22.70
C GLY A 2 -26.50 10.18 22.07
N VAL A 3 -26.07 11.14 22.85
CA VAL A 3 -25.02 12.07 22.44
C VAL A 3 -24.01 12.11 23.59
N ALA A 4 -22.99 11.27 23.52
CA ALA A 4 -21.77 11.39 24.32
C ALA A 4 -20.74 10.30 23.95
N ARG A 5 -20.02 10.44 22.84
CA ARG A 5 -18.82 9.61 22.56
C ARG A 5 -17.72 10.27 21.74
N TYR A 6 -17.72 11.59 21.54
CA TYR A 6 -16.68 12.28 20.75
C TYR A 6 -15.95 13.37 21.54
N GLY A 7 -15.47 13.06 22.70
CA GLY A 7 -14.86 14.08 23.56
C GLY A 7 -13.55 13.71 24.23
N MET A 8 -12.57 13.05 23.57
CA MET A 8 -11.27 12.87 24.23
C MET A 8 -10.16 12.30 23.34
N VAL A 9 -9.88 12.84 22.16
CA VAL A 9 -8.67 12.45 21.40
C VAL A 9 -7.95 13.63 20.70
N VAL A 10 -8.35 14.87 20.88
CA VAL A 10 -7.74 16.01 20.15
C VAL A 10 -6.66 16.77 20.96
N GLY A 11 -6.19 16.25 22.09
CA GLY A 11 -5.39 17.00 23.08
C GLY A 11 -3.87 16.78 23.11
N VAL A 12 -3.22 16.12 22.16
CA VAL A 12 -1.79 15.73 22.32
C VAL A 12 -0.84 16.23 21.21
N VAL A 13 -1.17 17.16 20.37
CA VAL A 13 -0.24 17.52 19.25
C VAL A 13 0.28 18.96 19.26
N PHE A 14 0.08 19.80 20.23
CA PHE A 14 0.75 21.13 20.21
C PHE A 14 1.24 21.56 21.60
N SER A 15 2.48 21.17 21.94
CA SER A 15 3.30 21.87 22.89
C SER A 15 4.68 22.12 22.28
N VAL A 16 4.81 23.16 21.49
CA VAL A 16 6.12 23.67 21.05
C VAL A 16 6.63 24.63 22.10
N LEU A 17 7.60 24.20 22.89
CA LEU A 17 8.35 25.05 23.81
C LEU A 17 9.31 25.95 23.01
N TRP A 18 9.15 27.24 23.16
CA TRP A 18 10.12 28.25 22.72
C TRP A 18 11.32 28.21 23.67
N ALA A 19 12.50 27.78 23.18
CA ALA A 19 13.78 28.01 23.82
C ALA A 19 14.60 28.96 22.95
N SER A 20 15.08 30.04 23.56
CA SER A 20 15.92 31.06 22.92
C SER A 20 17.32 30.48 22.60
N PRO A 21 17.96 30.91 21.52
CA PRO A 21 19.27 30.39 21.13
C PRO A 21 20.42 31.09 21.85
N SER A 22 21.37 30.34 22.37
CA SER A 22 22.72 30.79 22.68
C SER A 22 23.67 30.40 21.53
N PRO A 23 24.65 31.25 21.19
CA PRO A 23 25.48 31.03 20.02
C PRO A 23 26.76 30.25 20.36
N GLU A 24 26.87 29.03 19.88
CA GLU A 24 28.19 28.44 19.59
C GLU A 24 28.10 27.64 18.30
N SER A 25 28.65 28.20 17.26
CA SER A 25 28.83 27.63 15.93
C SER A 25 29.90 26.55 16.00
N SER A 26 29.52 25.31 16.10
CA SER A 26 30.33 24.20 15.60
C SER A 26 29.82 23.84 14.23
N ALA A 27 30.61 24.15 13.19
CA ALA A 27 30.34 23.75 11.83
C ALA A 27 30.15 22.22 11.79
N MET A 28 28.93 21.80 11.50
CA MET A 28 28.66 20.41 11.11
C MET A 28 29.46 20.13 9.83
N PRO A 29 30.10 18.95 9.72
CA PRO A 29 30.76 18.58 8.48
C PRO A 29 29.71 18.59 7.37
N ASP A 30 30.07 19.20 6.25
CA ASP A 30 29.31 19.22 5.01
C ASP A 30 29.11 17.74 4.56
N ILE A 31 28.00 17.16 4.97
CA ILE A 31 27.53 15.89 4.42
C ILE A 31 27.08 16.29 3.02
N GLY A 32 27.95 16.03 2.04
CA GLY A 32 27.73 16.38 0.64
C GLY A 32 26.27 16.19 0.30
N ALA A 33 25.63 17.29 -0.12
CA ALA A 33 24.22 17.31 -0.43
C ALA A 33 23.93 16.22 -1.46
N ALA A 34 23.34 15.12 -1.02
CA ALA A 34 22.82 14.12 -1.94
C ALA A 34 21.87 14.87 -2.87
N THR A 35 22.20 14.88 -4.14
CA THR A 35 21.35 15.53 -5.15
C THR A 35 19.98 14.87 -5.09
N GLU A 36 18.95 15.65 -4.87
CA GLU A 36 17.57 15.15 -4.83
C GLU A 36 17.27 14.38 -6.14
N PRO A 37 16.67 13.17 -6.08
CA PRO A 37 16.41 12.41 -7.28
C PRO A 37 15.45 13.18 -8.21
N ALA A 38 15.60 12.98 -9.52
CA ALA A 38 14.68 13.58 -10.50
C ALA A 38 13.24 13.12 -10.21
N LEU A 39 12.29 14.06 -10.33
CA LEU A 39 10.87 13.73 -10.16
C LEU A 39 10.44 12.67 -11.19
N PRO A 40 9.63 11.67 -10.82
CA PRO A 40 9.16 10.62 -11.71
C PRO A 40 8.56 11.12 -13.02
N ALA A 41 7.89 12.27 -12.99
CA ALA A 41 7.29 12.89 -14.18
C ALA A 41 8.32 13.33 -15.25
N TYR A 42 9.58 13.55 -14.86
CA TYR A 42 10.67 14.03 -15.73
C TYR A 42 11.81 13.01 -15.86
N ASP A 43 11.63 11.79 -15.36
CA ASP A 43 12.62 10.72 -15.43
C ASP A 43 12.12 9.64 -16.38
N GLU A 44 12.81 9.45 -17.51
CA GLU A 44 12.49 8.44 -18.53
C GLU A 44 12.46 7.01 -17.98
N PHE A 45 13.15 6.76 -16.86
CA PHE A 45 13.11 5.48 -16.18
C PHE A 45 11.68 5.05 -15.77
N TYR A 46 10.84 6.03 -15.42
CA TYR A 46 9.44 5.81 -15.07
C TYR A 46 8.51 5.79 -16.29
N ARG A 47 8.97 6.28 -17.44
CA ARG A 47 8.18 6.43 -18.66
C ARG A 47 8.97 5.97 -19.90
N PRO A 48 9.30 4.67 -19.98
CA PRO A 48 9.93 4.10 -21.17
C PRO A 48 9.03 4.26 -22.40
N SER A 49 9.60 4.08 -23.60
CA SER A 49 8.83 4.23 -24.85
C SER A 49 7.67 3.21 -24.91
N ALA A 50 6.56 3.62 -25.48
CA ALA A 50 5.38 2.77 -25.62
C ALA A 50 5.67 1.48 -26.39
N ASP A 51 6.53 1.54 -27.42
CA ASP A 51 6.93 0.37 -28.21
C ASP A 51 7.69 -0.65 -27.36
N LEU A 52 8.60 -0.20 -26.49
CA LEU A 52 9.33 -1.07 -25.58
C LEU A 52 8.35 -1.76 -24.60
N VAL A 53 7.42 -1.01 -24.02
CA VAL A 53 6.42 -1.55 -23.10
C VAL A 53 5.50 -2.55 -23.81
N ALA A 54 5.03 -2.24 -25.01
CA ALA A 54 4.13 -3.10 -25.78
C ALA A 54 4.79 -4.41 -26.25
N SER A 55 6.11 -4.41 -26.51
CA SER A 55 6.84 -5.59 -26.96
C SER A 55 7.27 -6.55 -25.85
N ALA A 56 7.20 -6.12 -24.59
CA ALA A 56 7.60 -6.90 -23.42
C ALA A 56 6.42 -7.70 -22.82
N HIS A 57 6.72 -8.71 -22.00
CA HIS A 57 5.73 -9.52 -21.28
C HIS A 57 5.60 -9.05 -19.81
N PRO A 58 4.49 -9.36 -19.11
CA PRO A 58 4.33 -9.03 -17.69
C PRO A 58 5.51 -9.54 -16.85
N GLY A 59 6.14 -8.64 -16.09
CA GLY A 59 7.33 -8.93 -15.28
C GLY A 59 8.66 -8.77 -15.99
N ASP A 60 8.71 -8.55 -17.31
CA ASP A 60 9.96 -8.26 -18.02
C ASP A 60 10.55 -6.92 -17.54
N ILE A 61 11.85 -6.93 -17.24
CA ILE A 61 12.57 -5.74 -16.81
C ILE A 61 12.89 -4.87 -18.04
N LEU A 62 12.35 -3.66 -18.05
CA LEU A 62 12.59 -2.66 -19.10
C LEU A 62 13.88 -1.87 -18.86
N ALA A 63 14.15 -1.57 -17.58
CA ALA A 63 15.38 -0.93 -17.13
C ALA A 63 15.64 -1.25 -15.63
N ALA A 64 16.92 -1.21 -15.22
CA ALA A 64 17.31 -1.37 -13.83
C ALA A 64 18.43 -0.39 -13.49
N ARG A 65 18.42 0.16 -12.29
CA ARG A 65 19.50 1.03 -11.80
C ARG A 65 19.73 0.85 -10.30
N PRO A 66 20.99 0.91 -9.83
CA PRO A 66 21.26 0.98 -8.41
C PRO A 66 20.80 2.33 -7.85
N ILE A 67 20.32 2.33 -6.61
CA ILE A 67 19.95 3.56 -5.90
C ILE A 67 20.53 3.57 -4.50
N GLU A 68 20.64 4.79 -3.96
CA GLU A 68 20.91 5.00 -2.53
C GLU A 68 19.56 5.19 -1.81
N ILE A 69 19.38 4.44 -0.72
CA ILE A 69 18.21 4.64 0.15
C ILE A 69 18.60 5.62 1.26
N ALA A 70 17.76 6.62 1.49
CA ALA A 70 17.99 7.65 2.49
C ALA A 70 17.67 7.15 3.92
N SER A 71 18.07 5.96 4.25
CA SER A 71 17.85 5.35 5.56
C SER A 71 19.14 4.71 6.10
N ARG A 72 19.20 4.49 7.42
CA ARG A 72 20.31 3.79 8.08
C ARG A 72 20.36 2.29 7.79
N LEU A 73 19.44 1.73 7.03
CA LEU A 73 19.39 0.31 6.68
C LEU A 73 20.65 -0.15 5.94
N ARG A 74 21.21 0.73 5.10
CA ARG A 74 22.47 0.43 4.39
C ARG A 74 23.60 0.15 5.35
N GLU A 75 23.76 0.97 6.38
CA GLU A 75 24.85 0.86 7.35
C GLU A 75 24.66 -0.33 8.29
N SER A 76 23.44 -0.49 8.82
CA SER A 76 23.13 -1.50 9.84
C SER A 76 23.02 -2.91 9.29
N LEU A 77 22.42 -3.09 8.11
CA LEU A 77 22.15 -4.42 7.51
C LEU A 77 22.93 -4.66 6.21
N GLY A 78 23.77 -3.70 5.77
CA GLY A 78 24.51 -3.81 4.51
C GLY A 78 23.61 -3.98 3.29
N VAL A 79 22.45 -3.33 3.30
CA VAL A 79 21.43 -3.44 2.25
C VAL A 79 21.93 -2.80 0.96
N ARG A 80 21.74 -3.50 -0.16
CA ARG A 80 21.88 -2.96 -1.49
C ARG A 80 20.49 -2.75 -2.08
N ALA A 81 20.30 -1.66 -2.81
CA ALA A 81 19.02 -1.27 -3.37
C ALA A 81 19.10 -0.98 -4.87
N TRP A 82 18.04 -1.31 -5.59
CA TRP A 82 17.85 -1.00 -6.99
C TRP A 82 16.42 -0.59 -7.26
N GLN A 83 16.23 0.19 -8.30
CA GLN A 83 14.94 0.36 -8.96
C GLN A 83 14.88 -0.56 -10.18
N LEU A 84 13.73 -1.16 -10.40
CA LEU A 84 13.38 -1.91 -11.59
C LEU A 84 12.20 -1.21 -12.26
N SER A 85 12.36 -0.77 -13.51
CA SER A 85 11.25 -0.43 -14.39
C SER A 85 10.86 -1.72 -15.11
N TYR A 86 9.61 -2.12 -15.05
CA TYR A 86 9.16 -3.39 -15.60
C TYR A 86 7.79 -3.25 -16.28
N ARG A 87 7.54 -4.17 -17.18
CA ARG A 87 6.27 -4.26 -17.88
C ARG A 87 5.21 -4.86 -16.97
N SER A 88 4.02 -4.23 -16.90
CA SER A 88 2.83 -4.75 -16.25
C SER A 88 1.58 -4.47 -17.09
N ASN A 89 0.41 -4.86 -16.59
CA ASN A 89 -0.89 -4.57 -17.20
C ASN A 89 -1.70 -3.60 -16.35
N ASN A 90 -2.48 -2.74 -17.01
CA ASN A 90 -3.53 -2.01 -16.32
C ASN A 90 -4.74 -2.93 -16.04
N SER A 91 -5.82 -2.37 -15.49
CA SER A 91 -7.02 -3.12 -15.10
C SER A 91 -7.79 -3.77 -16.26
N VAL A 92 -7.54 -3.34 -17.49
CA VAL A 92 -8.16 -3.85 -18.73
C VAL A 92 -7.13 -4.55 -19.63
N ASP A 93 -6.06 -5.08 -19.03
CA ASP A 93 -5.00 -5.87 -19.67
C ASP A 93 -4.18 -5.12 -20.74
N GLN A 94 -4.17 -3.79 -20.72
CA GLN A 94 -3.29 -3.01 -21.59
C GLN A 94 -1.90 -2.88 -20.97
N PRO A 95 -0.82 -2.91 -21.81
CA PRO A 95 0.55 -2.82 -21.32
C PRO A 95 0.85 -1.45 -20.72
N ILE A 96 1.45 -1.47 -19.54
CA ILE A 96 1.97 -0.29 -18.81
C ILE A 96 3.38 -0.56 -18.30
N ALA A 97 4.13 0.50 -18.04
CA ALA A 97 5.36 0.42 -17.26
C ALA A 97 5.04 0.69 -15.79
N ALA A 98 5.62 -0.13 -14.91
CA ALA A 98 5.58 0.06 -13.47
C ALA A 98 7.01 0.09 -12.92
N VAL A 99 7.19 0.61 -11.70
CA VAL A 99 8.48 0.66 -11.02
C VAL A 99 8.38 -0.05 -9.68
N ALA A 100 9.45 -0.74 -9.29
CA ALA A 100 9.61 -1.27 -7.93
C ALA A 100 10.99 -0.94 -7.39
N THR A 101 11.09 -0.80 -6.08
CA THR A 101 12.36 -0.82 -5.36
C THR A 101 12.64 -2.23 -4.85
N VAL A 102 13.83 -2.76 -5.08
CA VAL A 102 14.27 -4.02 -4.50
C VAL A 102 15.41 -3.79 -3.51
N LEU A 103 15.28 -4.40 -2.34
CA LEU A 103 16.22 -4.29 -1.22
C LEU A 103 16.79 -5.66 -0.91
N LYS A 104 18.10 -5.81 -1.02
CA LYS A 104 18.81 -7.06 -0.73
C LYS A 104 19.71 -6.89 0.48
N PRO A 105 19.49 -7.63 1.59
CA PRO A 105 20.38 -7.61 2.73
C PRO A 105 21.68 -8.36 2.44
N ARG A 106 22.75 -8.09 3.23
CA ARG A 106 23.96 -8.89 3.19
C ARG A 106 23.62 -10.32 3.63
N GLY A 107 24.06 -11.32 2.87
CA GLY A 107 23.80 -12.73 3.20
C GLY A 107 22.35 -13.17 2.97
N GLY A 108 21.65 -12.55 2.02
CA GLY A 108 20.27 -12.95 1.68
C GLY A 108 20.12 -14.44 1.37
N ILE A 109 19.03 -15.05 1.86
CA ILE A 109 18.80 -16.51 1.88
C ILE A 109 17.89 -17.01 0.75
N GLY A 110 17.68 -16.21 -0.31
CA GLY A 110 16.90 -16.63 -1.48
C GLY A 110 15.37 -16.60 -1.28
N LYS A 111 14.88 -15.97 -0.21
CA LYS A 111 13.44 -15.73 0.04
C LYS A 111 13.08 -14.29 -0.36
N LEU A 112 11.86 -14.09 -0.84
CA LEU A 112 11.35 -12.80 -1.29
C LEU A 112 10.09 -12.41 -0.52
N VAL A 113 10.00 -11.16 -0.08
CA VAL A 113 8.76 -10.57 0.42
C VAL A 113 8.37 -9.40 -0.46
N SER A 114 7.18 -9.45 -1.05
CA SER A 114 6.54 -8.29 -1.66
C SER A 114 5.87 -7.49 -0.56
N LEU A 115 6.46 -6.35 -0.21
CA LEU A 115 5.98 -5.44 0.82
C LEU A 115 5.24 -4.28 0.17
N HIS A 116 3.98 -4.13 0.51
CA HIS A 116 3.12 -3.11 -0.07
C HIS A 116 2.94 -1.96 0.91
N ALA A 117 3.50 -0.82 0.56
CA ALA A 117 3.37 0.40 1.35
C ALA A 117 1.94 0.98 1.22
N ALA A 118 1.44 1.63 2.27
CA ALA A 118 0.27 2.49 2.14
C ALA A 118 0.70 3.78 1.43
N GLU A 119 0.60 3.80 0.10
CA GLU A 119 0.94 4.98 -0.69
C GLU A 119 -0.12 6.07 -0.54
N ASP A 120 -1.39 5.71 -0.62
CA ASP A 120 -2.59 6.51 -0.38
C ASP A 120 -2.55 7.91 -1.01
N SER A 121 -2.04 7.98 -2.22
CA SER A 121 -1.55 9.21 -2.84
C SER A 121 -2.06 9.34 -4.27
N THR A 122 -2.16 10.59 -4.74
CA THR A 122 -2.53 10.93 -6.11
C THR A 122 -1.35 11.52 -6.89
N GLY A 123 -0.15 11.53 -6.31
CA GLY A 123 1.07 12.05 -6.93
C GLY A 123 2.14 10.98 -7.11
N GLN A 124 2.71 10.84 -8.30
CA GLN A 124 3.81 9.92 -8.58
C GLN A 124 5.05 10.14 -7.71
N HIS A 125 5.30 11.39 -7.30
CA HIS A 125 6.40 11.72 -6.37
C HIS A 125 6.16 11.24 -4.94
N CYS A 126 5.02 10.63 -4.68
CA CYS A 126 4.70 10.00 -3.39
C CYS A 126 4.96 8.49 -3.41
N ALA A 127 5.24 7.92 -4.58
CA ALA A 127 5.46 6.49 -4.75
C ALA A 127 6.71 6.00 -3.98
N PRO A 128 6.70 4.75 -3.48
CA PRO A 128 7.80 4.16 -2.72
C PRO A 128 9.16 4.30 -3.41
N SER A 129 9.25 4.04 -4.71
CA SER A 129 10.51 4.09 -5.44
C SER A 129 11.18 5.45 -5.43
N TYR A 130 10.40 6.52 -5.38
CA TYR A 130 10.92 7.89 -5.27
C TYR A 130 11.23 8.25 -3.82
N THR A 131 10.33 7.94 -2.90
CA THR A 131 10.38 8.40 -1.52
C THR A 131 11.48 7.72 -0.69
N VAL A 132 11.83 6.46 -0.98
CA VAL A 132 12.93 5.74 -0.30
C VAL A 132 14.30 6.40 -0.51
N GLN A 133 14.46 7.19 -1.57
CA GLN A 133 15.69 7.90 -1.89
C GLN A 133 15.81 9.24 -1.16
N ARG A 134 14.72 9.72 -0.55
CA ARG A 134 14.64 11.03 0.12
C ARG A 134 14.74 10.90 1.63
N PRO A 135 15.37 11.85 2.32
CA PRO A 135 15.39 11.85 3.79
C PRO A 135 13.97 11.82 4.37
N ALA A 136 13.74 11.02 5.41
CA ALA A 136 12.41 10.84 6.00
C ALA A 136 11.72 12.14 6.42
N HIS A 137 12.50 13.13 6.91
CA HIS A 137 11.96 14.45 7.27
C HIS A 137 11.43 15.23 6.06
N ALA A 138 12.08 15.11 4.88
CA ALA A 138 11.59 15.73 3.65
C ALA A 138 10.28 15.07 3.19
N GLY A 139 10.22 13.73 3.25
CA GLY A 139 9.00 12.99 2.96
C GLY A 139 7.83 13.39 3.87
N LEU A 140 8.06 13.54 5.17
CA LEU A 140 7.03 13.97 6.11
C LEU A 140 6.53 15.41 5.81
N LEU A 141 7.42 16.33 5.45
CA LEU A 141 7.03 17.70 5.06
C LEU A 141 6.16 17.71 3.80
N ASP A 142 6.40 16.77 2.87
CA ASP A 142 5.59 16.61 1.67
C ASP A 142 4.31 15.81 1.92
N GLY A 143 4.11 15.29 3.13
CA GLY A 143 2.93 14.51 3.51
C GLY A 143 3.00 13.04 3.08
N GLN A 144 4.19 12.49 2.92
CA GLN A 144 4.40 11.08 2.60
C GLN A 144 4.37 10.21 3.86
N LEU A 145 3.88 8.98 3.73
CA LEU A 145 4.06 7.94 4.73
C LEU A 145 5.41 7.24 4.53
N ASP A 146 5.93 6.60 5.61
CA ASP A 146 7.19 5.85 5.52
C ASP A 146 7.01 4.58 4.66
N PRO A 147 7.58 4.52 3.44
CA PRO A 147 7.43 3.37 2.57
C PRO A 147 8.22 2.14 3.04
N LEU A 148 9.17 2.32 3.95
CA LEU A 148 10.02 1.26 4.49
C LEU A 148 9.48 0.64 5.79
N ARG A 149 8.28 1.03 6.22
CA ARG A 149 7.67 0.45 7.41
C ARG A 149 7.55 -1.08 7.27
N GLY A 150 8.07 -1.83 8.22
CA GLY A 150 8.18 -3.30 8.17
C GLY A 150 9.42 -3.83 7.44
N ALA A 151 10.00 -3.11 6.48
CA ALA A 151 11.17 -3.59 5.73
C ALA A 151 12.38 -3.93 6.62
N PRO A 152 12.74 -3.16 7.67
CA PRO A 152 13.85 -3.50 8.55
C PRO A 152 13.72 -4.88 9.19
N ALA A 153 12.52 -5.22 9.65
CA ALA A 153 12.25 -6.51 10.30
C ALA A 153 12.39 -7.69 9.33
N LEU A 154 11.95 -7.53 8.08
CA LEU A 154 12.07 -8.53 7.02
C LEU A 154 13.53 -8.71 6.57
N LEU A 155 14.23 -7.60 6.33
CA LEU A 155 15.63 -7.61 5.92
C LEU A 155 16.54 -8.21 7.00
N ALA A 156 16.22 -8.04 8.28
CA ALA A 156 16.93 -8.66 9.40
C ALA A 156 16.81 -10.19 9.41
N GLN A 157 15.77 -10.77 8.78
CA GLN A 157 15.65 -12.22 8.58
C GLN A 157 16.51 -12.73 7.41
N GLY A 158 17.18 -11.86 6.68
CA GLY A 158 17.89 -12.21 5.44
C GLY A 158 16.99 -12.30 4.22
N TRP A 159 15.74 -11.86 4.30
CA TRP A 159 14.80 -11.89 3.17
C TRP A 159 15.02 -10.68 2.27
N THR A 160 14.96 -10.91 0.98
CA THR A 160 14.91 -9.83 -0.03
C THR A 160 13.53 -9.21 -0.01
N VAL A 161 13.44 -7.89 -0.19
CA VAL A 161 12.16 -7.16 -0.20
C VAL A 161 11.99 -6.48 -1.55
N VAL A 162 10.83 -6.63 -2.16
CA VAL A 162 10.39 -5.83 -3.30
C VAL A 162 9.24 -4.92 -2.85
N LEU A 163 9.34 -3.62 -3.17
CA LEU A 163 8.34 -2.60 -2.91
C LEU A 163 7.86 -2.06 -4.27
N PRO A 164 6.76 -2.57 -4.83
CA PRO A 164 6.19 -2.03 -6.06
C PRO A 164 5.49 -0.68 -5.81
N ASP A 165 5.58 0.23 -6.76
CA ASP A 165 4.73 1.43 -6.85
C ASP A 165 3.36 0.98 -7.38
N HIS A 166 2.57 0.35 -6.50
CA HIS A 166 1.38 -0.41 -6.90
C HIS A 166 0.21 0.45 -7.40
N GLN A 167 0.27 1.76 -7.18
CA GLN A 167 -0.71 2.69 -7.76
C GLN A 167 -0.42 3.02 -9.22
N GLY A 168 0.68 2.52 -9.76
CA GLY A 168 1.04 2.59 -11.16
C GLY A 168 1.49 3.98 -11.64
N PRO A 169 1.69 4.12 -12.97
CA PRO A 169 2.29 5.32 -13.57
C PRO A 169 1.45 6.57 -13.40
N ASP A 170 0.16 6.44 -13.13
CA ASP A 170 -0.75 7.56 -12.97
C ASP A 170 -1.25 7.74 -11.52
N ALA A 171 -0.64 7.03 -10.55
CA ALA A 171 -1.00 7.06 -9.14
C ALA A 171 -2.52 6.84 -8.93
N ALA A 172 -3.04 5.72 -9.44
CA ALA A 172 -4.43 5.32 -9.36
C ALA A 172 -4.74 4.73 -7.97
N PHE A 173 -4.75 5.59 -6.95
CA PHE A 173 -5.03 5.21 -5.58
C PHE A 173 -6.35 4.43 -5.45
N ALA A 174 -6.34 3.40 -4.64
CA ALA A 174 -7.45 2.49 -4.33
C ALA A 174 -7.92 1.58 -5.48
N HIS A 175 -7.26 1.60 -6.65
CA HIS A 175 -7.67 0.73 -7.75
C HIS A 175 -7.05 -0.69 -7.61
N GLY A 176 -7.71 -1.56 -6.84
CA GLY A 176 -7.23 -2.90 -6.49
C GLY A 176 -6.85 -3.79 -7.69
N PRO A 177 -7.68 -3.92 -8.74
CA PRO A 177 -7.36 -4.72 -9.91
C PRO A 177 -6.08 -4.30 -10.66
N LEU A 178 -5.76 -3.00 -10.73
CA LEU A 178 -4.49 -2.51 -11.25
C LEU A 178 -3.33 -2.87 -10.29
N ALA A 179 -3.51 -2.52 -9.02
CA ALA A 179 -2.48 -2.69 -7.99
C ALA A 179 -2.04 -4.15 -7.83
N ALA A 180 -2.98 -5.09 -7.96
CA ALA A 180 -2.73 -6.53 -7.93
C ALA A 180 -1.79 -6.99 -9.06
N ARG A 181 -2.05 -6.56 -10.30
CA ARG A 181 -1.21 -6.89 -11.45
C ARG A 181 0.19 -6.34 -11.29
N ILE A 182 0.31 -5.07 -10.92
CA ILE A 182 1.60 -4.42 -10.68
C ILE A 182 2.39 -5.14 -9.60
N ALA A 183 1.74 -5.54 -8.50
CA ALA A 183 2.40 -6.25 -7.41
C ALA A 183 2.92 -7.62 -7.85
N LEU A 184 2.12 -8.41 -8.58
CA LEU A 184 2.50 -9.74 -9.07
C LEU A 184 3.61 -9.65 -10.14
N ASP A 185 3.53 -8.67 -11.05
CA ASP A 185 4.57 -8.45 -12.06
C ASP A 185 5.86 -7.90 -11.45
N GLY A 186 5.76 -7.13 -10.36
CA GLY A 186 6.90 -6.71 -9.55
C GLY A 186 7.64 -7.89 -8.91
N ILE A 187 6.91 -8.93 -8.48
CA ILE A 187 7.48 -10.19 -8.00
C ILE A 187 8.24 -10.89 -9.14
N ARG A 188 7.61 -11.07 -10.32
CA ARG A 188 8.25 -11.64 -11.52
C ARG A 188 9.54 -10.90 -11.88
N ALA A 189 9.49 -9.57 -11.89
CA ALA A 189 10.67 -8.76 -12.18
C ALA A 189 11.78 -8.98 -11.14
N ALA A 190 11.45 -9.06 -9.86
CA ALA A 190 12.43 -9.33 -8.80
C ALA A 190 13.03 -10.74 -8.92
N GLU A 191 12.23 -11.77 -9.20
CA GLU A 191 12.69 -13.15 -9.41
C GLU A 191 13.70 -13.27 -10.56
N ASN A 192 13.48 -12.50 -11.64
CA ASN A 192 14.32 -12.49 -12.85
C ASN A 192 15.49 -11.52 -12.76
N PHE A 193 15.62 -10.72 -11.69
CA PHE A 193 16.72 -9.77 -11.54
C PHE A 193 17.98 -10.44 -10.98
N GLY A 194 18.92 -10.80 -11.86
CA GLY A 194 20.13 -11.54 -11.54
C GLY A 194 20.94 -11.06 -10.32
N PRO A 195 21.08 -9.73 -10.04
CA PRO A 195 21.78 -9.23 -8.85
C PRO A 195 21.18 -9.70 -7.52
N LEU A 196 19.90 -10.06 -7.47
CA LEU A 196 19.25 -10.58 -6.26
C LEU A 196 19.65 -12.03 -5.98
N ARG A 197 20.02 -12.82 -7.01
CA ARG A 197 20.37 -14.25 -6.89
C ARG A 197 19.25 -15.06 -6.24
N LEU A 198 18.01 -14.79 -6.64
CA LEU A 198 16.85 -15.58 -6.27
C LEU A 198 16.77 -16.84 -7.14
N PRO A 199 16.07 -17.92 -6.71
CA PRO A 199 15.92 -19.15 -7.46
C PRO A 199 15.06 -19.04 -8.75
N GLY A 200 14.69 -17.84 -9.20
CA GLY A 200 13.74 -17.66 -10.29
C GLY A 200 12.32 -18.07 -9.88
N ALA A 201 11.60 -18.80 -10.73
CA ALA A 201 10.23 -19.25 -10.43
C ALA A 201 10.10 -20.18 -9.22
N ASP A 202 11.21 -20.78 -8.77
CA ASP A 202 11.23 -21.60 -7.53
C ASP A 202 11.38 -20.73 -6.27
N THR A 203 11.42 -19.41 -6.40
CA THR A 203 11.52 -18.49 -5.25
C THR A 203 10.27 -18.62 -4.38
N GLU A 204 10.44 -18.91 -3.10
CA GLU A 204 9.34 -18.77 -2.15
C GLU A 204 9.09 -17.29 -1.86
N VAL A 205 7.85 -16.87 -2.11
CA VAL A 205 7.41 -15.47 -2.00
C VAL A 205 6.38 -15.34 -0.91
N ALA A 206 6.50 -14.31 -0.09
CA ALA A 206 5.40 -13.85 0.77
C ALA A 206 4.94 -12.45 0.35
N MET A 207 3.69 -12.13 0.65
CA MET A 207 3.13 -10.78 0.43
C MET A 207 2.71 -10.19 1.77
N TRP A 208 2.99 -8.92 2.00
CA TRP A 208 2.55 -8.21 3.20
C TRP A 208 2.15 -6.77 2.88
N GLY A 209 0.93 -6.38 3.31
CA GLY A 209 0.44 -5.01 3.23
C GLY A 209 -0.44 -4.64 4.41
N TYR A 210 -0.50 -3.34 4.70
CA TYR A 210 -1.34 -2.76 5.74
C TYR A 210 -2.07 -1.54 5.21
N SER A 211 -3.36 -1.36 5.60
CA SER A 211 -4.17 -0.22 5.16
C SER A 211 -4.20 -0.15 3.62
N GLY A 212 -3.94 0.97 2.99
CA GLY A 212 -3.83 1.05 1.53
C GLY A 212 -2.90 0.03 0.88
N GLY A 213 -1.87 -0.46 1.60
CA GLY A 213 -1.03 -1.58 1.15
C GLY A 213 -1.74 -2.94 1.18
N SER A 214 -2.85 -3.08 1.90
CA SER A 214 -3.69 -4.28 1.89
C SER A 214 -4.37 -4.49 0.54
N ILE A 215 -4.62 -3.42 -0.20
CA ILE A 215 -5.31 -3.44 -1.50
C ILE A 215 -4.54 -4.30 -2.52
N PRO A 216 -3.27 -4.01 -2.89
CA PRO A 216 -2.51 -4.87 -3.79
C PRO A 216 -2.29 -6.27 -3.21
N THR A 217 -2.18 -6.39 -1.89
CA THR A 217 -1.89 -7.66 -1.21
C THR A 217 -3.01 -8.67 -1.42
N LEU A 218 -4.23 -8.35 -1.03
CA LEU A 218 -5.34 -9.30 -1.14
C LEU A 218 -5.89 -9.41 -2.55
N HIS A 219 -6.04 -8.31 -3.30
CA HIS A 219 -6.40 -8.43 -4.70
C HIS A 219 -5.38 -9.26 -5.49
N GLY A 220 -4.08 -9.12 -5.19
CA GLY A 220 -3.03 -9.94 -5.77
C GLY A 220 -3.18 -11.42 -5.40
N ALA A 221 -3.48 -11.72 -4.14
CA ALA A 221 -3.72 -13.08 -3.68
C ALA A 221 -4.96 -13.71 -4.35
N GLU A 222 -6.05 -12.95 -4.52
CA GLU A 222 -7.27 -13.41 -5.19
C GLU A 222 -7.05 -13.74 -6.67
N ILE A 223 -6.26 -12.94 -7.40
CA ILE A 223 -6.06 -13.15 -8.84
C ILE A 223 -4.85 -14.01 -9.17
N ARG A 224 -3.98 -14.33 -8.20
CA ARG A 224 -2.70 -15.02 -8.43
C ARG A 224 -2.86 -16.30 -9.26
N ALA A 225 -3.81 -17.17 -8.90
CA ALA A 225 -4.00 -18.45 -9.58
C ALA A 225 -4.31 -18.30 -11.07
N ALA A 226 -5.00 -17.23 -11.46
CA ALA A 226 -5.36 -16.95 -12.86
C ALA A 226 -4.34 -16.09 -13.60
N TYR A 227 -3.72 -15.12 -12.91
CA TYR A 227 -2.85 -14.12 -13.54
C TYR A 227 -1.35 -14.49 -13.48
N ALA A 228 -0.91 -15.08 -12.38
CA ALA A 228 0.50 -15.41 -12.13
C ALA A 228 0.64 -16.81 -11.47
N PRO A 229 0.13 -17.88 -12.12
CA PRO A 229 0.11 -19.23 -11.53
C PRO A 229 1.51 -19.78 -11.22
N GLU A 230 2.54 -19.30 -11.90
CA GLU A 230 3.93 -19.70 -11.70
C GLU A 230 4.58 -19.06 -10.47
N VAL A 231 4.06 -17.96 -9.94
CA VAL A 231 4.60 -17.30 -8.74
C VAL A 231 4.28 -18.13 -7.51
N ASN A 232 5.31 -18.59 -6.80
CA ASN A 232 5.17 -19.48 -5.63
C ASN A 232 4.91 -18.69 -4.34
N ILE A 233 3.65 -18.26 -4.12
CA ILE A 233 3.26 -17.53 -2.91
C ILE A 233 3.02 -18.50 -1.76
N VAL A 234 3.90 -18.50 -0.77
CA VAL A 234 3.83 -19.36 0.43
C VAL A 234 3.00 -18.77 1.56
N GLY A 235 2.73 -17.46 1.53
CA GLY A 235 1.90 -16.81 2.54
C GLY A 235 1.57 -15.36 2.21
N VAL A 236 0.38 -14.94 2.63
CA VAL A 236 -0.16 -13.60 2.42
C VAL A 236 -0.54 -13.01 3.77
N VAL A 237 -0.09 -11.79 4.05
CA VAL A 237 -0.40 -11.08 5.30
C VAL A 237 -1.07 -9.75 4.97
N SER A 238 -2.25 -9.52 5.52
CA SER A 238 -2.99 -8.27 5.33
C SER A 238 -3.53 -7.75 6.66
N GLY A 239 -3.32 -6.47 6.92
CA GLY A 239 -3.82 -5.85 8.14
C GLY A 239 -4.52 -4.52 7.89
N GLY A 240 -5.49 -4.14 8.73
CA GLY A 240 -6.28 -2.93 8.56
C GLY A 240 -6.88 -2.85 7.15
N THR A 241 -7.49 -3.93 6.70
CA THR A 241 -7.76 -4.24 5.29
C THR A 241 -8.89 -3.42 4.69
N ASP A 242 -8.61 -2.72 3.59
CA ASP A 242 -9.58 -1.96 2.78
C ASP A 242 -10.35 -2.89 1.83
N VAL A 243 -11.36 -3.57 2.35
CA VAL A 243 -12.12 -4.61 1.61
C VAL A 243 -13.18 -4.01 0.68
N ASP A 244 -13.90 -3.01 1.16
CA ASP A 244 -15.09 -2.44 0.52
C ASP A 244 -15.04 -0.92 0.57
N LEU A 245 -14.67 -0.32 -0.56
CA LEU A 245 -14.54 1.14 -0.69
C LEU A 245 -15.88 1.86 -0.58
N GLU A 246 -17.03 1.21 -0.86
CA GLU A 246 -18.34 1.82 -0.67
C GLU A 246 -18.64 2.01 0.81
N VAL A 247 -18.45 0.95 1.62
CA VAL A 247 -18.64 1.03 3.07
C VAL A 247 -17.68 2.05 3.67
N LEU A 248 -16.40 1.98 3.30
CA LEU A 248 -15.40 2.93 3.76
C LEU A 248 -15.78 4.38 3.42
N ALA A 249 -16.23 4.65 2.18
CA ALA A 249 -16.60 5.98 1.74
C ALA A 249 -17.83 6.52 2.49
N ARG A 250 -18.82 5.68 2.74
CA ARG A 250 -20.03 6.08 3.49
C ARG A 250 -19.74 6.37 4.96
N GLU A 251 -18.92 5.54 5.61
CA GLU A 251 -18.55 5.75 7.02
C GLU A 251 -17.58 6.92 7.21
N ALA A 252 -16.66 7.14 6.29
CA ALA A 252 -15.73 8.28 6.33
C ALA A 252 -16.39 9.61 5.93
N ASN A 253 -17.54 9.60 5.23
CA ASN A 253 -18.21 10.81 4.80
C ASN A 253 -18.56 11.70 6.00
N LYS A 254 -18.22 12.99 5.92
CA LYS A 254 -18.34 13.96 7.04
C LYS A 254 -17.49 13.64 8.27
N GLY A 255 -16.62 12.65 8.15
CA GLY A 255 -15.67 12.24 9.19
C GLY A 255 -14.23 12.69 8.90
N PRO A 256 -13.30 12.39 9.80
CA PRO A 256 -11.89 12.77 9.64
C PRO A 256 -11.23 12.09 8.40
N GLY A 257 -11.73 10.95 7.94
CA GLY A 257 -11.27 10.21 6.76
C GLY A 257 -11.80 10.73 5.42
N ALA A 258 -12.75 11.66 5.39
CA ALA A 258 -13.42 12.13 4.16
C ALA A 258 -12.44 12.63 3.10
N GLY A 259 -11.38 13.31 3.54
CA GLY A 259 -10.33 13.82 2.66
C GLY A 259 -9.56 12.70 1.95
N LEU A 260 -9.27 11.60 2.65
CA LEU A 260 -8.55 10.45 2.08
C LEU A 260 -9.44 9.69 1.09
N VAL A 261 -10.70 9.46 1.43
CA VAL A 261 -11.67 8.82 0.52
C VAL A 261 -11.88 9.64 -0.75
N THR A 262 -11.93 10.97 -0.64
CA THR A 262 -12.00 11.84 -1.82
C THR A 262 -10.78 11.64 -2.74
N ALA A 263 -9.60 11.44 -2.16
CA ALA A 263 -8.39 11.13 -2.94
C ALA A 263 -8.48 9.74 -3.60
N ALA A 264 -9.07 8.75 -2.92
CA ALA A 264 -9.32 7.44 -3.51
C ALA A 264 -10.24 7.54 -4.73
N ILE A 265 -11.29 8.34 -4.66
CA ILE A 265 -12.20 8.57 -5.81
C ILE A 265 -11.44 9.22 -6.99
N ILE A 266 -10.52 10.14 -6.74
CA ILE A 266 -9.66 10.72 -7.77
C ILE A 266 -8.75 9.64 -8.38
N GLY A 267 -8.14 8.80 -7.54
CA GLY A 267 -7.30 7.70 -7.98
C GLY A 267 -8.05 6.68 -8.84
N LEU A 268 -9.25 6.28 -8.41
CA LEU A 268 -10.14 5.39 -9.18
C LEU A 268 -10.48 5.98 -10.55
N ALA A 269 -10.77 7.27 -10.62
CA ALA A 269 -11.14 7.94 -11.87
C ALA A 269 -10.02 7.91 -12.93
N ARG A 270 -8.76 7.70 -12.54
CA ARG A 270 -7.61 7.61 -13.47
C ARG A 270 -7.59 6.29 -14.26
N GLU A 271 -8.14 5.23 -13.69
CA GLU A 271 -8.30 3.93 -14.33
C GLU A 271 -9.71 3.70 -14.90
N GLU A 272 -10.68 4.52 -14.50
CA GLU A 272 -12.09 4.39 -14.81
C GLU A 272 -12.59 5.59 -15.63
N PRO A 273 -12.49 5.55 -16.97
CA PRO A 273 -12.84 6.69 -17.83
C PRO A 273 -14.30 7.17 -17.67
N ALA A 274 -15.21 6.26 -17.35
CA ALA A 274 -16.62 6.62 -17.12
C ALA A 274 -16.77 7.44 -15.82
N LEU A 275 -16.03 7.11 -14.77
CA LEU A 275 -16.00 7.86 -13.52
C LEU A 275 -15.34 9.23 -13.73
N GLU A 276 -14.23 9.29 -14.45
CA GLU A 276 -13.56 10.55 -14.78
C GLU A 276 -14.51 11.50 -15.55
N ALA A 277 -15.17 10.98 -16.58
CA ALA A 277 -16.14 11.75 -17.38
C ALA A 277 -17.31 12.23 -16.51
N TYR A 278 -17.80 11.38 -15.62
CA TYR A 278 -18.88 11.75 -14.69
C TYR A 278 -18.48 12.88 -13.75
N LEU A 279 -17.31 12.77 -13.09
CA LEU A 279 -16.78 13.81 -12.20
C LEU A 279 -16.61 15.13 -12.96
N ARG A 280 -16.02 15.08 -14.14
CA ARG A 280 -15.80 16.28 -14.98
C ARG A 280 -17.12 16.98 -15.35
N ALA A 281 -18.15 16.21 -15.70
CA ALA A 281 -19.44 16.75 -16.15
C ALA A 281 -20.29 17.29 -14.99
N ASN A 282 -20.22 16.67 -13.81
CA ASN A 282 -21.17 16.91 -12.72
C ASN A 282 -20.57 17.64 -11.51
N ALA A 283 -19.24 17.87 -11.49
CA ALA A 283 -18.59 18.55 -10.36
C ALA A 283 -19.20 19.93 -10.10
N THR A 284 -19.58 20.20 -8.85
CA THR A 284 -19.97 21.52 -8.39
C THR A 284 -18.77 22.50 -8.44
N PRO A 285 -18.94 23.81 -8.34
CA PRO A 285 -17.81 24.74 -8.20
C PRO A 285 -16.89 24.34 -7.06
N ARG A 286 -17.46 24.00 -5.89
CA ARG A 286 -16.70 23.52 -4.73
C ARG A 286 -16.03 22.18 -5.02
N GLY A 287 -16.72 21.26 -5.68
CA GLY A 287 -16.14 19.99 -6.08
C GLY A 287 -14.92 20.14 -6.95
N ARG A 288 -14.93 21.04 -7.95
CA ARG A 288 -13.77 21.30 -8.80
C ARG A 288 -12.56 21.83 -7.99
N GLU A 289 -12.79 22.72 -7.03
CA GLU A 289 -11.74 23.25 -6.16
C GLU A 289 -11.11 22.13 -5.30
N VAL A 290 -11.93 21.29 -4.66
CA VAL A 290 -11.47 20.19 -3.79
C VAL A 290 -10.72 19.14 -4.61
N LEU A 291 -11.27 18.71 -5.74
CA LEU A 291 -10.62 17.73 -6.61
C LEU A 291 -9.27 18.24 -7.13
N ALA A 292 -9.20 19.51 -7.54
CA ALA A 292 -7.94 20.13 -7.97
C ALA A 292 -6.91 20.28 -6.84
N ALA A 293 -7.36 20.60 -5.62
CA ALA A 293 -6.47 20.72 -4.46
C ALA A 293 -5.86 19.39 -4.02
N LYS A 294 -6.54 18.29 -4.32
CA LYS A 294 -6.09 16.93 -3.99
C LYS A 294 -5.38 16.22 -5.13
N ASP A 295 -5.39 16.79 -6.33
CA ASP A 295 -4.64 16.22 -7.44
C ASP A 295 -3.13 16.31 -7.18
N ARG A 296 -2.41 15.22 -7.45
CA ARG A 296 -0.96 15.11 -7.29
C ARG A 296 -0.44 15.46 -5.89
N THR A 297 -1.13 15.01 -4.85
CA THR A 297 -0.71 15.19 -3.46
C THR A 297 -0.48 13.85 -2.75
N CYS A 298 0.22 13.89 -1.60
CA CYS A 298 0.55 12.71 -0.81
C CYS A 298 -0.41 12.50 0.37
N ALA A 299 -0.40 11.29 0.93
CA ALA A 299 -1.36 10.76 1.89
C ALA A 299 -1.75 11.69 3.04
N LEU A 300 -0.77 12.22 3.79
CA LEU A 300 -1.06 13.08 4.95
C LEU A 300 -1.69 14.42 4.55
N ARG A 301 -1.40 14.91 3.35
CA ARG A 301 -2.07 16.12 2.84
C ARG A 301 -3.53 15.84 2.50
N HIS A 302 -3.86 14.64 2.03
CA HIS A 302 -5.25 14.25 1.79
C HIS A 302 -6.07 14.25 3.08
N VAL A 303 -5.50 13.78 4.19
CA VAL A 303 -6.13 13.84 5.50
C VAL A 303 -6.30 15.30 5.97
N ALA A 304 -5.30 16.16 5.71
CA ALA A 304 -5.31 17.55 6.16
C ALA A 304 -6.20 18.46 5.32
N ILE A 305 -6.37 18.17 4.02
CA ILE A 305 -7.21 18.96 3.11
C ILE A 305 -8.65 18.46 3.22
N GLU A 306 -9.55 19.31 3.71
CA GLU A 306 -11.00 19.05 3.82
C GLU A 306 -11.33 17.80 4.68
N PRO A 307 -10.82 17.68 5.92
CA PRO A 307 -11.39 16.74 6.86
C PRO A 307 -12.87 17.10 7.10
N PHE A 308 -13.71 16.12 7.38
CA PHE A 308 -15.14 16.30 7.61
C PHE A 308 -15.95 16.80 6.38
N LEU A 309 -15.37 16.70 5.18
CA LEU A 309 -16.05 17.02 3.94
C LEU A 309 -17.31 16.16 3.78
N ASP A 310 -18.41 16.81 3.38
CA ASP A 310 -19.55 16.10 2.81
C ASP A 310 -19.25 15.75 1.35
N ILE A 311 -18.83 14.50 1.12
CA ILE A 311 -18.37 14.00 -0.18
C ILE A 311 -19.47 14.12 -1.25
N ASP A 312 -20.74 14.00 -0.85
CA ASP A 312 -21.87 14.12 -1.78
C ASP A 312 -22.03 15.53 -2.37
N THR A 313 -21.47 16.55 -1.70
CA THR A 313 -21.50 17.93 -2.21
C THR A 313 -20.54 18.21 -3.37
N LEU A 314 -19.64 17.25 -3.67
CA LEU A 314 -18.64 17.41 -4.73
C LEU A 314 -19.26 17.39 -6.14
N VAL A 315 -20.39 16.70 -6.31
CA VAL A 315 -21.11 16.64 -7.59
C VAL A 315 -22.58 17.00 -7.41
N GLN A 316 -23.23 17.38 -8.52
CA GLN A 316 -24.66 17.60 -8.54
C GLN A 316 -25.38 16.26 -8.37
N GLY A 317 -26.34 16.20 -7.47
CA GLY A 317 -27.15 15.00 -7.21
C GLY A 317 -26.55 13.97 -6.25
N GLY A 318 -25.37 14.25 -5.66
CA GLY A 318 -24.68 13.34 -4.73
C GLY A 318 -23.73 12.39 -5.43
N LEU A 319 -22.56 12.16 -4.79
CA LEU A 319 -21.48 11.35 -5.38
C LEU A 319 -21.62 9.87 -5.05
N LEU A 320 -21.85 9.53 -3.78
CA LEU A 320 -21.80 8.15 -3.31
C LEU A 320 -22.96 7.28 -3.83
N ASP A 321 -24.07 7.90 -4.23
CA ASP A 321 -25.21 7.19 -4.79
C ASP A 321 -25.23 7.18 -6.34
N ALA A 322 -24.26 7.83 -6.98
CA ALA A 322 -24.18 7.83 -8.44
C ALA A 322 -23.92 6.40 -8.97
N PRO A 323 -24.69 5.93 -9.96
CA PRO A 323 -24.57 4.56 -10.48
C PRO A 323 -23.13 4.20 -10.89
N VAL A 324 -22.45 5.11 -11.60
CA VAL A 324 -21.06 4.88 -12.05
C VAL A 324 -20.09 4.71 -10.88
N VAL A 325 -20.30 5.43 -9.77
CA VAL A 325 -19.47 5.30 -8.56
C VAL A 325 -19.68 3.94 -7.90
N ARG A 326 -20.94 3.51 -7.77
CA ARG A 326 -21.29 2.18 -7.21
C ARG A 326 -20.76 1.04 -8.08
N GLU A 327 -20.81 1.17 -9.40
CA GLU A 327 -20.23 0.18 -10.32
C GLU A 327 -18.71 0.06 -10.14
N VAL A 328 -18.02 1.18 -9.94
CA VAL A 328 -16.56 1.17 -9.67
C VAL A 328 -16.28 0.55 -8.31
N PHE A 329 -17.01 0.92 -7.26
CA PHE A 329 -16.85 0.31 -5.93
C PHE A 329 -17.10 -1.20 -5.96
N ASP A 330 -18.14 -1.65 -6.65
CA ASP A 330 -18.38 -3.09 -6.81
C ASP A 330 -17.24 -3.77 -7.57
N ARG A 331 -16.72 -3.16 -8.63
CA ARG A 331 -15.59 -3.70 -9.41
C ARG A 331 -14.30 -3.81 -8.62
N THR A 332 -14.06 -2.90 -7.70
CA THR A 332 -12.85 -2.83 -6.85
C THR A 332 -13.02 -3.48 -5.47
N ARG A 333 -14.17 -4.06 -5.15
CA ARG A 333 -14.41 -4.81 -3.92
C ARG A 333 -13.66 -6.14 -3.93
N MET A 334 -13.10 -6.53 -2.78
CA MET A 334 -12.51 -7.85 -2.54
C MET A 334 -13.58 -8.94 -2.33
N GLY A 335 -13.16 -10.18 -2.26
CA GLY A 335 -14.03 -11.34 -2.04
C GLY A 335 -14.58 -11.97 -3.31
N LYS A 336 -14.00 -11.69 -4.48
CA LYS A 336 -14.41 -12.26 -5.77
C LYS A 336 -13.77 -13.62 -6.06
N ALA A 337 -12.66 -13.93 -5.40
CA ALA A 337 -12.03 -15.24 -5.43
C ALA A 337 -11.41 -15.54 -4.07
N VAL A 338 -11.22 -16.81 -3.78
CA VAL A 338 -10.56 -17.26 -2.56
C VAL A 338 -9.09 -17.48 -2.85
N PRO A 339 -8.18 -16.86 -2.07
CA PRO A 339 -6.74 -17.09 -2.23
C PRO A 339 -6.38 -18.55 -2.05
N ASP A 340 -5.58 -19.09 -2.94
CA ASP A 340 -5.07 -20.46 -2.86
C ASP A 340 -3.82 -20.60 -1.97
N SER A 341 -3.29 -19.48 -1.49
CA SER A 341 -2.19 -19.42 -0.52
C SER A 341 -2.72 -19.18 0.89
N PRO A 342 -2.00 -19.60 1.96
CA PRO A 342 -2.38 -19.27 3.32
C PRO A 342 -2.45 -17.77 3.56
N VAL A 343 -3.51 -17.30 4.23
CA VAL A 343 -3.75 -15.89 4.53
C VAL A 343 -3.74 -15.65 6.04
N PHE A 344 -2.97 -14.65 6.47
CA PHE A 344 -3.04 -14.10 7.82
C PHE A 344 -3.64 -12.70 7.76
N LEU A 345 -4.85 -12.56 8.30
CA LEU A 345 -5.53 -11.28 8.45
C LEU A 345 -5.44 -10.78 9.89
N TYR A 346 -5.27 -9.48 10.08
CA TYR A 346 -5.36 -8.86 11.39
C TYR A 346 -6.01 -7.47 11.31
N HIS A 347 -6.92 -7.16 12.25
CA HIS A 347 -7.67 -5.92 12.23
C HIS A 347 -7.94 -5.43 13.65
N ALA A 348 -7.94 -4.11 13.86
CA ALA A 348 -8.34 -3.51 15.13
C ALA A 348 -9.88 -3.44 15.23
N VAL A 349 -10.44 -3.89 16.33
CA VAL A 349 -11.89 -3.80 16.55
C VAL A 349 -12.35 -2.34 16.67
N ALA A 350 -11.48 -1.49 17.19
CA ALA A 350 -11.72 -0.05 17.35
C ALA A 350 -11.10 0.78 16.19
N ASP A 351 -10.95 0.18 15.01
CA ASP A 351 -10.47 0.90 13.84
C ASP A 351 -11.44 2.00 13.43
N TRP A 352 -10.97 3.23 13.53
CA TRP A 352 -11.79 4.42 13.27
C TRP A 352 -11.66 4.92 11.83
N LEU A 353 -10.67 4.41 11.07
CA LEU A 353 -10.41 4.81 9.69
C LEU A 353 -10.92 3.77 8.70
N VAL A 354 -10.61 2.50 8.94
CA VAL A 354 -11.04 1.37 8.11
C VAL A 354 -11.94 0.47 8.94
N PRO A 355 -13.26 0.45 8.68
CA PRO A 355 -14.21 -0.33 9.47
C PRO A 355 -13.89 -1.83 9.45
N ILE A 356 -13.96 -2.50 10.61
CA ILE A 356 -13.67 -3.93 10.71
C ILE A 356 -14.74 -4.81 10.04
N GLY A 357 -15.99 -4.33 9.94
CA GLY A 357 -17.11 -5.10 9.42
C GLY A 357 -16.86 -5.76 8.07
N PRO A 358 -16.42 -5.02 7.03
CA PRO A 358 -16.07 -5.60 5.74
C PRO A 358 -14.98 -6.67 5.81
N ALA A 359 -14.00 -6.55 6.73
CA ALA A 359 -12.98 -7.59 6.91
C ALA A 359 -13.56 -8.86 7.54
N ASP A 360 -14.48 -8.73 8.50
CA ASP A 360 -15.24 -9.86 9.07
C ASP A 360 -16.05 -10.58 7.96
N ASP A 361 -16.74 -9.83 7.09
CA ASP A 361 -17.52 -10.35 5.97
C ASP A 361 -16.64 -11.03 4.91
N LEU A 362 -15.47 -10.47 4.62
CA LEU A 362 -14.50 -11.08 3.70
C LEU A 362 -14.01 -12.42 4.21
N VAL A 363 -13.65 -12.50 5.49
CA VAL A 363 -13.26 -13.76 6.13
C VAL A 363 -14.40 -14.77 6.04
N ALA A 364 -15.63 -14.37 6.36
CA ALA A 364 -16.80 -15.24 6.23
C ALA A 364 -17.02 -15.72 4.79
N THR A 365 -16.73 -14.87 3.79
CA THR A 365 -16.80 -15.23 2.37
C THR A 365 -15.74 -16.26 1.99
N TYR A 366 -14.47 -16.03 2.35
CA TYR A 366 -13.39 -16.99 2.07
C TYR A 366 -13.64 -18.34 2.74
N CYS A 367 -14.19 -18.33 3.95
CA CYS A 367 -14.43 -19.54 4.75
C CYS A 367 -15.59 -20.41 4.22
N GLN A 368 -16.32 -19.97 3.20
CA GLN A 368 -17.27 -20.84 2.48
C GLN A 368 -16.55 -21.87 1.61
N ASP A 369 -15.31 -21.60 1.22
CA ASP A 369 -14.48 -22.57 0.50
C ASP A 369 -13.76 -23.49 1.51
N PRO A 370 -13.97 -24.81 1.47
CA PRO A 370 -13.33 -25.73 2.39
C PRO A 370 -11.81 -25.84 2.21
N THR A 371 -11.25 -25.32 1.13
CA THR A 371 -9.79 -25.29 0.86
C THR A 371 -9.15 -24.00 1.35
N ALA A 372 -9.91 -22.98 1.74
CA ALA A 372 -9.40 -21.74 2.30
C ALA A 372 -8.51 -22.03 3.53
N ARG A 373 -7.44 -21.24 3.68
CA ARG A 373 -6.50 -21.33 4.79
C ARG A 373 -6.32 -19.95 5.40
N VAL A 374 -7.25 -19.57 6.28
CA VAL A 374 -7.30 -18.20 6.84
C VAL A 374 -7.07 -18.25 8.35
N THR A 375 -6.09 -17.47 8.79
CA THR A 375 -5.88 -17.13 10.20
C THR A 375 -6.27 -15.66 10.38
N TYR A 376 -7.30 -15.38 11.18
CA TYR A 376 -7.78 -14.03 11.41
C TYR A 376 -7.64 -13.62 12.88
N VAL A 377 -7.05 -12.45 13.12
CA VAL A 377 -6.88 -11.89 14.46
C VAL A 377 -7.59 -10.54 14.57
N ARG A 378 -8.51 -10.45 15.54
CA ARG A 378 -9.21 -9.22 15.90
C ARG A 378 -8.61 -8.65 17.19
N ASP A 379 -7.98 -7.49 17.10
CA ASP A 379 -7.28 -6.82 18.19
C ASP A 379 -8.21 -5.81 18.88
N HIS A 380 -8.34 -5.92 20.21
CA HIS A 380 -9.25 -5.07 20.99
C HIS A 380 -8.56 -3.89 21.66
N ALA A 381 -7.22 -3.81 21.67
CA ALA A 381 -6.48 -2.77 22.39
C ALA A 381 -5.95 -1.66 21.48
N SER A 382 -5.81 -1.94 20.19
CA SER A 382 -5.26 -0.99 19.22
C SER A 382 -6.35 -0.32 18.36
N GLU A 383 -5.92 0.62 17.56
CA GLU A 383 -6.68 1.29 16.53
C GLU A 383 -5.84 1.32 15.23
N HIS A 384 -6.33 1.94 14.17
CA HIS A 384 -5.72 1.87 12.83
C HIS A 384 -4.22 2.20 12.80
N LEU A 385 -3.79 3.29 13.44
CA LEU A 385 -2.42 3.80 13.32
C LEU A 385 -1.40 2.98 14.12
N THR A 386 -1.82 2.38 15.23
CA THR A 386 -0.94 1.64 16.15
C THR A 386 -0.86 0.14 15.84
N LEU A 387 -1.93 -0.45 15.30
CA LEU A 387 -2.02 -1.89 15.07
C LEU A 387 -0.87 -2.44 14.24
N ASN A 388 -0.50 -1.78 13.15
CA ASN A 388 0.55 -2.27 12.24
C ASN A 388 1.88 -2.49 12.98
N SER A 389 2.28 -1.51 13.80
CA SER A 389 3.53 -1.61 14.59
C SER A 389 3.43 -2.69 15.67
N LEU A 390 2.28 -2.84 16.31
CA LEU A 390 2.06 -3.86 17.34
C LEU A 390 2.03 -5.27 16.76
N ALA A 391 1.59 -5.43 15.52
CA ALA A 391 1.49 -6.72 14.83
C ALA A 391 2.82 -7.20 14.24
N GLU A 392 3.80 -6.32 13.99
CA GLU A 392 5.02 -6.61 13.23
C GLU A 392 5.70 -7.91 13.67
N ARG A 393 5.91 -8.09 14.98
CA ARG A 393 6.56 -9.32 15.48
C ARG A 393 5.77 -10.58 15.14
N ARG A 394 4.45 -10.54 15.25
CA ARG A 394 3.59 -11.69 14.95
C ARG A 394 3.55 -11.97 13.44
N VAL A 395 3.52 -10.93 12.63
CA VAL A 395 3.63 -11.03 11.17
C VAL A 395 4.93 -11.70 10.76
N VAL A 396 6.07 -11.21 11.25
CA VAL A 396 7.39 -11.80 10.93
C VAL A 396 7.48 -13.25 11.38
N THR A 397 6.96 -13.59 12.57
CA THR A 397 6.92 -14.97 13.07
C THR A 397 6.08 -15.87 12.15
N TRP A 398 4.88 -15.41 11.77
CA TRP A 398 4.01 -16.17 10.89
C TRP A 398 4.63 -16.38 9.49
N LEU A 399 5.25 -15.35 8.92
CA LEU A 399 5.98 -15.45 7.65
C LEU A 399 7.18 -16.41 7.74
N HIS A 400 7.90 -16.39 8.87
CA HIS A 400 8.99 -17.32 9.10
C HIS A 400 8.52 -18.78 9.09
N GLU A 401 7.36 -19.07 9.68
CA GLU A 401 6.76 -20.40 9.65
C GLU A 401 6.39 -20.81 8.20
N ARG A 402 5.88 -19.88 7.38
CA ARG A 402 5.58 -20.18 5.96
C ARG A 402 6.84 -20.49 5.19
N PHE A 403 7.89 -19.70 5.34
CA PHE A 403 9.20 -19.95 4.71
C PHE A 403 9.91 -21.19 5.25
N ALA A 404 9.53 -21.67 6.43
CA ALA A 404 10.01 -22.95 6.98
C ALA A 404 9.17 -24.16 6.52
N GLY A 405 8.15 -23.93 5.67
CA GLY A 405 7.28 -25.00 5.17
C GLY A 405 6.30 -25.57 6.22
N ILE A 406 6.10 -24.86 7.35
CA ILE A 406 5.11 -25.28 8.35
C ILE A 406 3.71 -25.05 7.75
N PRO A 407 2.89 -26.09 7.58
CA PRO A 407 1.60 -25.94 6.91
C PRO A 407 0.60 -25.13 7.74
N VAL A 408 -0.33 -24.46 7.05
CA VAL A 408 -1.59 -24.00 7.64
C VAL A 408 -2.66 -25.00 7.21
N GLU A 409 -3.41 -25.54 8.17
CA GLU A 409 -4.50 -26.44 7.87
C GLU A 409 -5.62 -25.73 7.10
N ASN A 410 -6.36 -26.51 6.29
CA ASN A 410 -7.54 -25.99 5.62
C ASN A 410 -8.60 -25.56 6.63
N GLY A 411 -9.33 -24.52 6.28
CA GLY A 411 -10.34 -23.90 7.13
C GLY A 411 -9.91 -22.53 7.65
N CYS A 412 -10.72 -21.98 8.51
CA CYS A 412 -10.54 -20.64 9.04
C CYS A 412 -10.45 -20.66 10.57
N THR A 413 -9.54 -19.87 11.10
CA THR A 413 -9.43 -19.63 12.54
C THR A 413 -9.56 -18.15 12.83
N THR A 414 -10.56 -17.76 13.61
CA THR A 414 -10.73 -16.39 14.09
C THR A 414 -10.41 -16.33 15.58
N THR A 415 -9.53 -15.40 15.97
CA THR A 415 -9.11 -15.21 17.35
C THR A 415 -9.32 -13.75 17.76
N ASN A 416 -10.01 -13.54 18.88
CA ASN A 416 -10.09 -12.23 19.54
C ASN A 416 -8.98 -12.13 20.58
N VAL A 417 -8.16 -11.11 20.50
CA VAL A 417 -7.05 -10.87 21.43
C VAL A 417 -7.18 -9.52 22.11
N GLY A 418 -6.75 -9.41 23.35
CA GLY A 418 -6.64 -8.12 24.02
C GLY A 418 -5.64 -7.22 23.30
N SER A 419 -4.45 -7.78 22.95
CA SER A 419 -3.48 -7.11 22.07
C SER A 419 -2.67 -8.14 21.28
N ILE A 420 -2.54 -7.90 19.96
CA ILE A 420 -1.74 -8.73 19.06
C ILE A 420 -0.25 -8.74 19.44
N ALA A 421 0.22 -7.69 20.09
CA ALA A 421 1.60 -7.57 20.55
C ALA A 421 1.95 -8.55 21.68
N LEU A 422 0.97 -8.99 22.47
CA LEU A 422 1.19 -9.85 23.63
C LEU A 422 1.23 -11.35 23.28
N GLY A 423 0.95 -11.70 22.05
CA GLY A 423 1.10 -13.05 21.50
C GLY A 423 0.36 -14.12 22.28
N ARG A 424 -0.84 -14.44 21.91
CA ARG A 424 -1.52 -15.76 21.90
C ARG A 424 -2.88 -15.61 21.25
#